data_87bb51b5e679dc07e47e652edca711f1
#
_entry.id   87bb51b5e679dc07e47e652edca711f1
#
_cell.length_a   1.000
_cell.length_b   1.000
_cell.length_c   1.000
_cell.angle_alpha   90.00
_cell.angle_beta   90.00
_cell.angle_gamma   90.00
#
_symmetry.space_group_name_H-M   'P 1'
#
loop_
_entity.id
_entity.type
_entity.pdbx_description
1 polymer ?
#
loop_
_entity_poly.entity_id
_entity_poly.type
_entity_poly.pdbx_seq_one_letter_code
_entity_poly.pdbx_strand_id
1 'polypeptide(L)'
;VRVNQAFTTMTGYTAREAIGQTPRLLRSGRHDAEFYGRLREGLARNGFWQGEIWNRRKGGEVFAEWVTISTVRDRSGEVTHYVAAFSDITEHKRAEEQIEQLAFYDPLTRLPNRRLFHDRFDQALAASARNNTRGALMFLDLDGFKGLNDQHGHVMGDALLAEVARRLTASVRETDTVARLGGDEFVVVLESLDEGRAAAAAHAGRVAEKLREALARPYLLVLPTGGAEVSHHCTASIGISLFNGHWESR
;
A
#
# COMPACT_ATOMS: atom_id res chain seq x y z
N VAL A 1 -36.85 -4.25 11.63
CA VAL A 1 -35.66 -4.22 12.50
C VAL A 1 -36.01 -3.45 13.79
N ARG A 2 -35.51 -3.92 14.94
CA ARG A 2 -35.43 -3.13 16.19
C ARG A 2 -33.97 -2.81 16.43
N VAL A 3 -33.69 -1.59 16.86
CA VAL A 3 -32.30 -1.11 17.08
C VAL A 3 -32.21 -0.41 18.44
N ASN A 4 -31.03 -0.45 19.04
CA ASN A 4 -30.72 0.25 20.28
C ASN A 4 -30.06 1.62 19.99
N GLN A 5 -29.77 2.37 21.05
CA GLN A 5 -29.14 3.69 20.94
C GLN A 5 -27.74 3.61 20.29
N ALA A 6 -26.97 2.57 20.59
CA ALA A 6 -25.64 2.40 20.02
C ALA A 6 -25.68 2.29 18.48
N PHE A 7 -26.68 1.59 17.92
CA PHE A 7 -26.90 1.55 16.47
C PHE A 7 -27.06 2.97 15.91
N THR A 8 -27.91 3.80 16.53
CA THR A 8 -28.14 5.16 16.05
C THR A 8 -26.88 6.01 16.10
N THR A 9 -26.15 5.93 17.21
CA THR A 9 -24.88 6.68 17.37
C THR A 9 -23.85 6.25 16.33
N MET A 10 -23.71 4.95 16.07
CA MET A 10 -22.72 4.40 15.17
C MET A 10 -23.06 4.61 13.69
N THR A 11 -24.33 4.40 13.31
CA THR A 11 -24.71 4.43 11.88
C THR A 11 -25.28 5.77 11.42
N GLY A 12 -25.71 6.62 12.34
CA GLY A 12 -26.40 7.88 12.07
C GLY A 12 -27.88 7.72 11.67
N TYR A 13 -28.40 6.49 11.57
CA TYR A 13 -29.82 6.24 11.31
C TYR A 13 -30.59 6.18 12.62
N THR A 14 -31.68 6.91 12.70
CA THR A 14 -32.61 6.84 13.86
C THR A 14 -33.34 5.50 13.88
N ALA A 15 -33.85 5.11 15.04
CA ALA A 15 -34.70 3.92 15.16
C ALA A 15 -35.93 3.96 14.25
N ARG A 16 -36.52 5.14 14.03
CA ARG A 16 -37.67 5.32 13.13
C ARG A 16 -37.32 5.05 11.68
N GLU A 17 -36.13 5.46 11.24
CA GLU A 17 -35.64 5.23 9.87
C GLU A 17 -35.24 3.77 9.62
N ALA A 18 -34.77 3.09 10.66
CA ALA A 18 -34.35 1.69 10.59
C ALA A 18 -35.56 0.71 10.65
N ILE A 19 -36.65 1.06 11.34
CA ILE A 19 -37.84 0.21 11.45
C ILE A 19 -38.45 -0.01 10.04
N GLY A 20 -38.74 -1.27 9.72
CA GLY A 20 -39.25 -1.67 8.41
C GLY A 20 -38.19 -1.85 7.32
N GLN A 21 -36.96 -1.40 7.57
CA GLN A 21 -35.85 -1.59 6.65
C GLN A 21 -35.14 -2.93 6.87
N THR A 22 -34.38 -3.35 5.88
CA THR A 22 -33.45 -4.50 5.98
C THR A 22 -32.02 -4.00 6.24
N PRO A 23 -31.08 -4.85 6.71
CA PRO A 23 -29.67 -4.47 6.85
C PRO A 23 -28.99 -3.94 5.59
N ARG A 24 -29.62 -4.10 4.42
CA ARG A 24 -29.17 -3.52 3.16
C ARG A 24 -29.06 -1.99 3.20
N LEU A 25 -29.77 -1.34 4.14
CA LEU A 25 -29.68 0.09 4.41
C LEU A 25 -28.23 0.56 4.63
N LEU A 26 -27.41 -0.30 5.24
CA LEU A 26 -26.01 0.01 5.59
C LEU A 26 -25.01 -0.40 4.50
N ARG A 27 -25.40 -1.00 3.39
CA ARG A 27 -24.45 -1.53 2.40
C ARG A 27 -23.56 -0.44 1.83
N SER A 28 -22.24 -0.66 1.90
CA SER A 28 -21.23 0.22 1.29
C SER A 28 -21.03 -0.01 -0.21
N GLY A 29 -21.35 -1.21 -0.71
CA GLY A 29 -21.01 -1.65 -2.06
C GLY A 29 -19.63 -2.33 -2.19
N ARG A 30 -18.84 -2.41 -1.10
CA ARG A 30 -17.51 -3.06 -1.12
C ARG A 30 -17.59 -4.59 -1.22
N HIS A 31 -18.67 -5.20 -0.73
CA HIS A 31 -18.86 -6.64 -0.77
C HIS A 31 -19.74 -7.03 -1.95
N ASP A 32 -19.35 -8.11 -2.64
CA ASP A 32 -20.08 -8.67 -3.76
C ASP A 32 -21.25 -9.59 -3.35
N ALA A 33 -21.93 -10.15 -4.32
CA ALA A 33 -23.05 -11.07 -4.09
C ALA A 33 -22.60 -12.41 -3.46
N GLU A 34 -21.39 -12.86 -3.77
CA GLU A 34 -20.82 -14.10 -3.24
C GLU A 34 -20.55 -13.99 -1.74
N PHE A 35 -20.00 -12.86 -1.26
CA PHE A 35 -19.82 -12.60 0.16
C PHE A 35 -21.15 -12.75 0.94
N TYR A 36 -22.22 -12.09 0.45
CA TYR A 36 -23.53 -12.20 1.10
C TYR A 36 -24.18 -13.58 0.92
N GLY A 37 -23.78 -14.33 -0.10
CA GLY A 37 -24.12 -15.75 -0.28
C GLY A 37 -23.55 -16.59 0.85
N ARG A 38 -22.24 -16.53 1.06
CA ARG A 38 -21.53 -17.26 2.13
C ARG A 38 -22.07 -16.89 3.52
N LEU A 39 -22.39 -15.61 3.76
CA LEU A 39 -23.02 -15.18 5.02
C LEU A 39 -24.36 -15.89 5.25
N ARG A 40 -25.24 -15.92 4.24
CA ARG A 40 -26.56 -16.60 4.35
C ARG A 40 -26.43 -18.10 4.55
N GLU A 41 -25.52 -18.75 3.83
CA GLU A 41 -25.23 -20.18 3.99
C GLU A 41 -24.72 -20.49 5.41
N GLY A 42 -23.83 -19.64 5.96
CA GLY A 42 -23.35 -19.79 7.33
C GLY A 42 -24.48 -19.70 8.35
N LEU A 43 -25.38 -18.72 8.20
CA LEU A 43 -26.57 -18.57 9.06
C LEU A 43 -27.53 -19.78 8.91
N ALA A 44 -27.76 -20.25 7.71
CA ALA A 44 -28.65 -21.39 7.47
C ALA A 44 -28.10 -22.70 8.05
N ARG A 45 -26.79 -22.94 7.88
CA ARG A 45 -26.13 -24.20 8.29
C ARG A 45 -25.81 -24.23 9.78
N ASN A 46 -25.24 -23.13 10.31
CA ASN A 46 -24.66 -23.09 11.65
C ASN A 46 -25.57 -22.37 12.67
N GLY A 47 -26.58 -21.63 12.22
CA GLY A 47 -27.40 -20.77 13.06
C GLY A 47 -26.75 -19.46 13.48
N PHE A 48 -25.49 -19.25 13.10
CA PHE A 48 -24.78 -17.98 13.33
C PHE A 48 -23.77 -17.70 12.22
N TRP A 49 -23.36 -16.45 12.13
CA TRP A 49 -22.24 -15.97 11.31
C TRP A 49 -21.53 -14.85 12.03
N GLN A 50 -20.21 -14.78 11.88
CA GLN A 50 -19.42 -13.67 12.38
C GLN A 50 -18.32 -13.29 11.39
N GLY A 51 -17.97 -12.00 11.36
CA GLY A 51 -16.92 -11.52 10.49
C GLY A 51 -16.94 -10.00 10.31
N GLU A 52 -16.03 -9.55 9.48
CA GLU A 52 -15.92 -8.13 9.12
C GLU A 52 -16.87 -7.79 7.98
N ILE A 53 -17.57 -6.67 8.11
CA ILE A 53 -18.41 -6.08 7.05
C ILE A 53 -18.07 -4.61 6.90
N TRP A 54 -17.87 -4.18 5.66
CA TRP A 54 -17.75 -2.76 5.33
C TRP A 54 -19.14 -2.20 5.00
N ASN A 55 -19.63 -1.34 5.85
CA ASN A 55 -20.91 -0.68 5.72
C ASN A 55 -20.77 0.83 5.48
N ARG A 56 -21.90 1.51 5.30
CA ARG A 56 -21.98 2.95 5.06
C ARG A 56 -22.93 3.59 6.06
N ARG A 57 -22.44 4.61 6.76
CA ARG A 57 -23.27 5.45 7.64
C ARG A 57 -24.23 6.31 6.81
N LYS A 58 -25.25 6.84 7.45
CA LYS A 58 -26.21 7.78 6.84
C LYS A 58 -25.51 9.00 6.19
N GLY A 59 -24.44 9.50 6.80
CA GLY A 59 -23.61 10.59 6.27
C GLY A 59 -22.75 10.26 5.06
N GLY A 60 -22.77 9.01 4.58
CA GLY A 60 -21.99 8.56 3.42
C GLY A 60 -20.61 7.96 3.76
N GLU A 61 -20.11 8.13 4.97
CA GLU A 61 -18.84 7.55 5.41
C GLU A 61 -18.91 6.02 5.40
N VAL A 62 -17.89 5.40 4.81
CA VAL A 62 -17.69 3.94 4.83
C VAL A 62 -16.92 3.57 6.09
N PHE A 63 -17.43 2.59 6.83
CA PHE A 63 -16.83 2.11 8.08
C PHE A 63 -16.76 0.59 8.12
N ALA A 64 -15.79 0.05 8.84
CA ALA A 64 -15.65 -1.38 9.09
C ALA A 64 -16.35 -1.75 10.40
N GLU A 65 -17.13 -2.83 10.39
CA GLU A 65 -17.68 -3.40 11.60
C GLU A 65 -17.30 -4.87 11.74
N TRP A 66 -17.05 -5.30 12.96
CA TRP A 66 -17.07 -6.70 13.32
C TRP A 66 -18.48 -7.03 13.79
N VAL A 67 -19.13 -7.96 13.12
CA VAL A 67 -20.52 -8.32 13.42
C VAL A 67 -20.66 -9.81 13.71
N THR A 68 -21.47 -10.12 14.71
CA THR A 68 -21.98 -11.47 15.00
C THR A 68 -23.48 -11.48 14.78
N ILE A 69 -23.96 -12.35 13.91
CA ILE A 69 -25.38 -12.54 13.62
C ILE A 69 -25.79 -13.93 14.07
N SER A 70 -26.83 -14.04 14.86
CA SER A 70 -27.36 -15.30 15.35
C SER A 70 -28.84 -15.44 14.99
N THR A 71 -29.26 -16.67 14.68
CA THR A 71 -30.68 -17.00 14.47
C THR A 71 -31.37 -17.29 15.81
N VAL A 72 -32.56 -16.77 15.97
CA VAL A 72 -33.45 -17.13 17.07
C VAL A 72 -34.54 -18.04 16.54
N ARG A 73 -34.69 -19.21 17.13
CA ARG A 73 -35.68 -20.23 16.71
C ARG A 73 -36.77 -20.35 17.75
N ASP A 74 -37.96 -20.70 17.30
CA ASP A 74 -39.06 -21.08 18.18
C ASP A 74 -38.95 -22.53 18.65
N ARG A 75 -39.99 -23.01 19.39
CA ARG A 75 -40.04 -24.40 19.91
C ARG A 75 -40.14 -25.44 18.82
N SER A 76 -40.58 -25.06 17.61
CA SER A 76 -40.66 -25.96 16.45
C SER A 76 -39.37 -26.05 15.66
N GLY A 77 -38.33 -25.20 16.01
CA GLY A 77 -37.04 -25.12 15.33
C GLY A 77 -37.03 -24.11 14.17
N GLU A 78 -38.15 -23.43 13.91
CA GLU A 78 -38.23 -22.41 12.85
C GLU A 78 -37.55 -21.11 13.26
N VAL A 79 -36.83 -20.49 12.32
CA VAL A 79 -36.16 -19.20 12.55
C VAL A 79 -37.20 -18.09 12.61
N THR A 80 -37.34 -17.46 13.75
CA THR A 80 -38.28 -16.34 13.96
C THR A 80 -37.61 -14.98 13.82
N HIS A 81 -36.36 -14.87 14.24
CA HIS A 81 -35.61 -13.61 14.25
C HIS A 81 -34.13 -13.83 14.00
N TYR A 82 -33.44 -12.74 13.63
CA TYR A 82 -32.00 -12.63 13.63
C TYR A 82 -31.59 -11.55 14.63
N VAL A 83 -30.59 -11.83 15.44
CA VAL A 83 -29.99 -10.87 16.36
C VAL A 83 -28.59 -10.57 15.84
N ALA A 84 -28.29 -9.31 15.62
CA ALA A 84 -26.96 -8.86 15.24
C ALA A 84 -26.36 -7.98 16.34
N ALA A 85 -25.17 -8.34 16.79
CA ALA A 85 -24.31 -7.48 17.61
C ALA A 85 -23.10 -7.08 16.80
N PHE A 86 -22.76 -5.79 16.78
CA PHE A 86 -21.63 -5.30 16.01
C PHE A 86 -20.89 -4.18 16.73
N SER A 87 -19.62 -4.05 16.44
CA SER A 87 -18.75 -3.00 16.91
C SER A 87 -18.03 -2.34 15.73
N ASP A 88 -17.86 -1.04 15.83
CA ASP A 88 -17.05 -0.28 14.87
C ASP A 88 -15.57 -0.60 15.10
N ILE A 89 -14.92 -1.12 14.09
CA ILE A 89 -13.49 -1.43 14.10
C ILE A 89 -12.69 -0.53 13.15
N THR A 90 -13.28 0.57 12.67
CA THR A 90 -12.66 1.46 11.68
C THR A 90 -11.36 2.06 12.19
N GLU A 91 -11.36 2.54 13.44
CA GLU A 91 -10.16 3.09 14.08
C GLU A 91 -9.05 2.01 14.21
N HIS A 92 -9.45 0.79 14.59
CA HIS A 92 -8.52 -0.33 14.69
C HIS A 92 -7.89 -0.67 13.33
N LYS A 93 -8.71 -0.77 12.28
CA LYS A 93 -8.24 -0.99 10.91
C LYS A 93 -7.32 0.12 10.40
N ARG A 94 -7.67 1.37 10.67
CA ARG A 94 -6.81 2.51 10.30
C ARG A 94 -5.46 2.45 11.03
N ALA A 95 -5.47 2.08 12.32
CA ALA A 95 -4.24 1.92 13.09
C ALA A 95 -3.38 0.75 12.58
N GLU A 96 -3.98 -0.39 12.24
CA GLU A 96 -3.29 -1.53 11.62
C GLU A 96 -2.64 -1.12 10.28
N GLU A 97 -3.40 -0.46 9.39
CA GLU A 97 -2.90 0.05 8.11
C GLU A 97 -1.76 1.07 8.31
N GLN A 98 -1.86 1.96 9.31
CA GLN A 98 -0.81 2.91 9.63
C GLN A 98 0.46 2.21 10.16
N ILE A 99 0.31 1.22 11.03
CA ILE A 99 1.44 0.42 11.53
C ILE A 99 2.14 -0.30 10.38
N GLU A 100 1.38 -0.91 9.46
CA GLU A 100 1.93 -1.57 8.28
C GLU A 100 2.66 -0.58 7.37
N GLN A 101 2.06 0.58 7.11
CA GLN A 101 2.70 1.64 6.33
C GLN A 101 4.02 2.10 6.97
N LEU A 102 4.05 2.34 8.28
CA LEU A 102 5.26 2.75 8.99
C LEU A 102 6.30 1.63 9.08
N ALA A 103 5.87 0.38 9.16
CA ALA A 103 6.77 -0.77 9.25
C ALA A 103 7.49 -1.09 7.94
N PHE A 104 6.87 -0.83 6.79
CA PHE A 104 7.32 -1.30 5.48
C PHE A 104 7.60 -0.23 4.45
N TYR A 105 7.10 1.00 4.65
CA TYR A 105 7.26 2.09 3.69
C TYR A 105 7.93 3.31 4.31
N ASP A 106 8.67 4.04 3.48
CA ASP A 106 9.23 5.34 3.84
C ASP A 106 8.08 6.39 3.90
N PRO A 107 7.90 7.11 5.02
CA PRO A 107 6.75 8.00 5.20
C PRO A 107 6.75 9.20 4.24
N LEU A 108 7.92 9.64 3.78
CA LEU A 108 8.07 10.78 2.88
C LEU A 108 7.77 10.39 1.42
N THR A 109 8.45 9.36 0.94
CA THR A 109 8.42 8.96 -0.47
C THR A 109 7.36 7.92 -0.80
N ARG A 110 6.82 7.24 0.22
CA ARG A 110 5.91 6.09 0.10
C ARG A 110 6.51 4.89 -0.63
N LEU A 111 7.81 4.91 -0.88
CA LEU A 111 8.53 3.75 -1.38
C LEU A 111 8.73 2.69 -0.30
N PRO A 112 8.93 1.43 -0.65
CA PRO A 112 9.49 0.43 0.25
C PRO A 112 10.67 0.99 1.06
N ASN A 113 10.63 0.81 2.38
CA ASN A 113 11.75 1.14 3.24
C ASN A 113 12.82 0.03 3.21
N ARG A 114 13.89 0.19 3.99
CA ARG A 114 14.98 -0.81 4.10
C ARG A 114 14.46 -2.21 4.41
N ARG A 115 13.47 -2.34 5.29
CA ARG A 115 12.92 -3.64 5.71
C ARG A 115 12.19 -4.33 4.55
N LEU A 116 11.25 -3.64 3.90
CA LEU A 116 10.51 -4.20 2.77
C LEU A 116 11.40 -4.44 1.56
N PHE A 117 12.44 -3.60 1.38
CA PHE A 117 13.47 -3.84 0.35
C PHE A 117 14.16 -5.18 0.55
N HIS A 118 14.64 -5.49 1.77
CA HIS A 118 15.31 -6.78 2.04
C HIS A 118 14.39 -7.96 1.73
N ASP A 119 13.13 -7.90 2.16
CA ASP A 119 12.15 -8.95 1.92
C ASP A 119 11.92 -9.20 0.42
N ARG A 120 11.72 -8.13 -0.35
CA ARG A 120 11.55 -8.20 -1.81
C ARG A 120 12.82 -8.67 -2.52
N PHE A 121 13.97 -8.23 -2.06
CA PHE A 121 15.25 -8.64 -2.65
C PHE A 121 15.54 -10.13 -2.43
N ASP A 122 15.25 -10.67 -1.23
CA ASP A 122 15.34 -12.10 -0.96
C ASP A 122 14.39 -12.91 -1.85
N GLN A 123 13.18 -12.42 -2.08
CA GLN A 123 12.23 -13.02 -3.02
C GLN A 123 12.75 -12.98 -4.46
N ALA A 124 13.34 -11.88 -4.90
CA ALA A 124 13.94 -11.72 -6.23
C ALA A 124 15.12 -12.67 -6.44
N LEU A 125 16.00 -12.82 -5.41
CA LEU A 125 17.10 -13.80 -5.43
C LEU A 125 16.56 -15.23 -5.59
N ALA A 126 15.57 -15.61 -4.79
CA ALA A 126 14.97 -16.94 -4.85
C ALA A 126 14.25 -17.19 -6.20
N ALA A 127 13.59 -16.18 -6.76
CA ALA A 127 12.93 -16.27 -8.06
C ALA A 127 13.95 -16.43 -9.19
N SER A 128 15.05 -15.67 -9.17
CA SER A 128 16.11 -15.75 -10.18
C SER A 128 16.77 -17.13 -10.19
N ALA A 129 16.99 -17.73 -9.01
CA ALA A 129 17.52 -19.09 -8.90
C ALA A 129 16.58 -20.14 -9.52
N ARG A 130 15.27 -20.05 -9.22
CA ARG A 130 14.26 -21.01 -9.72
C ARG A 130 14.08 -20.91 -11.23
N ASN A 131 14.06 -19.70 -11.76
CA ASN A 131 13.74 -19.43 -13.16
C ASN A 131 14.99 -19.40 -14.05
N ASN A 132 16.19 -19.58 -13.47
CA ASN A 132 17.48 -19.44 -14.16
C ASN A 132 17.61 -18.09 -14.90
N THR A 133 17.00 -17.02 -14.36
CA THR A 133 17.12 -15.66 -14.87
C THR A 133 18.11 -14.86 -14.03
N ARG A 134 18.54 -13.72 -14.53
CA ARG A 134 19.35 -12.78 -13.76
C ARG A 134 18.52 -11.62 -13.27
N GLY A 135 18.99 -10.98 -12.23
CA GLY A 135 18.52 -9.68 -11.79
C GLY A 135 19.67 -8.70 -11.63
N ALA A 136 19.34 -7.45 -11.39
CA ALA A 136 20.31 -6.41 -11.08
C ALA A 136 19.85 -5.60 -9.89
N LEU A 137 20.75 -5.32 -8.98
CA LEU A 137 20.59 -4.36 -7.91
C LEU A 137 21.36 -3.09 -8.23
N MET A 138 20.69 -1.95 -8.16
CA MET A 138 21.28 -0.64 -8.34
C MET A 138 21.21 0.13 -7.03
N PHE A 139 22.33 0.69 -6.62
CA PHE A 139 22.41 1.68 -5.52
C PHE A 139 22.54 3.05 -6.12
N LEU A 140 21.71 3.96 -5.67
CA LEU A 140 21.66 5.34 -6.14
C LEU A 140 21.87 6.30 -4.97
N ASP A 141 22.74 7.26 -5.13
CA ASP A 141 23.04 8.33 -4.21
C ASP A 141 22.89 9.68 -4.91
N LEU A 142 22.20 10.65 -4.29
CA LEU A 142 21.93 11.94 -4.93
C LEU A 142 23.09 12.89 -4.73
N ASP A 143 23.71 13.30 -5.83
CA ASP A 143 24.85 14.21 -5.79
C ASP A 143 24.41 15.61 -5.31
N GLY A 144 25.07 16.11 -4.27
CA GLY A 144 24.85 17.48 -3.79
C GLY A 144 23.58 17.69 -2.93
N PHE A 145 22.87 16.63 -2.53
CA PHE A 145 21.65 16.72 -1.71
C PHE A 145 21.85 17.51 -0.41
N LYS A 146 22.98 17.30 0.28
CA LYS A 146 23.30 18.05 1.48
C LYS A 146 23.38 19.56 1.21
N GLY A 147 23.99 19.96 0.10
CA GLY A 147 24.08 21.38 -0.29
C GLY A 147 22.72 22.04 -0.49
N LEU A 148 21.75 21.32 -1.06
CA LEU A 148 20.37 21.81 -1.17
C LEU A 148 19.74 22.03 0.21
N ASN A 149 19.89 21.08 1.13
CA ASN A 149 19.39 21.22 2.50
C ASN A 149 20.03 22.39 3.24
N ASP A 150 21.35 22.56 3.12
CA ASP A 150 22.09 23.63 3.77
C ASP A 150 21.66 25.02 3.24
N GLN A 151 21.31 25.12 1.95
CA GLN A 151 20.91 26.37 1.30
C GLN A 151 19.41 26.70 1.44
N HIS A 152 18.54 25.71 1.34
CA HIS A 152 17.08 25.90 1.22
C HIS A 152 16.28 25.23 2.34
N GLY A 153 16.94 24.55 3.27
CA GLY A 153 16.32 23.84 4.40
C GLY A 153 15.77 22.45 4.04
N HIS A 154 15.50 21.65 5.07
CA HIS A 154 15.07 20.25 4.93
C HIS A 154 13.75 20.08 4.19
N VAL A 155 12.83 21.06 4.27
CA VAL A 155 11.55 20.99 3.56
C VAL A 155 11.74 20.93 2.04
N MET A 156 12.75 21.65 1.53
CA MET A 156 13.09 21.61 0.12
C MET A 156 13.76 20.28 -0.27
N GLY A 157 14.62 19.76 0.60
CA GLY A 157 15.19 18.42 0.43
C GLY A 157 14.12 17.32 0.41
N ASP A 158 13.12 17.42 1.27
CA ASP A 158 11.98 16.49 1.28
C ASP A 158 11.19 16.56 -0.02
N ALA A 159 10.94 17.75 -0.56
CA ALA A 159 10.29 17.92 -1.86
C ALA A 159 11.11 17.29 -3.01
N LEU A 160 12.45 17.47 -2.99
CA LEU A 160 13.33 16.80 -3.95
C LEU A 160 13.23 15.28 -3.84
N LEU A 161 13.34 14.71 -2.64
CA LEU A 161 13.26 13.27 -2.41
C LEU A 161 11.94 12.65 -2.90
N ALA A 162 10.82 13.35 -2.66
CA ALA A 162 9.51 12.92 -3.15
C ALA A 162 9.45 12.90 -4.69
N GLU A 163 10.00 13.93 -5.35
CA GLU A 163 10.03 13.97 -6.82
C GLU A 163 11.02 12.95 -7.42
N VAL A 164 12.17 12.71 -6.77
CA VAL A 164 13.11 11.64 -7.14
C VAL A 164 12.40 10.27 -7.10
N ALA A 165 11.69 9.98 -6.00
CA ALA A 165 10.93 8.74 -5.86
C ALA A 165 9.92 8.55 -7.01
N ARG A 166 9.18 9.61 -7.35
CA ARG A 166 8.22 9.61 -8.46
C ARG A 166 8.89 9.35 -9.81
N ARG A 167 10.04 9.98 -10.08
CA ARG A 167 10.79 9.79 -11.33
C ARG A 167 11.36 8.39 -11.44
N LEU A 168 11.93 7.86 -10.37
CA LEU A 168 12.45 6.49 -10.32
C LEU A 168 11.34 5.48 -10.62
N THR A 169 10.21 5.57 -9.91
CA THR A 169 9.07 4.66 -10.12
C THR A 169 8.50 4.74 -11.53
N ALA A 170 8.40 5.94 -12.11
CA ALA A 170 7.92 6.13 -13.48
C ALA A 170 8.93 5.62 -14.55
N SER A 171 10.17 5.35 -14.18
CA SER A 171 11.23 4.95 -15.10
C SER A 171 11.50 3.45 -15.16
N VAL A 172 10.92 2.66 -14.23
CA VAL A 172 11.06 1.20 -14.16
C VAL A 172 9.72 0.51 -14.43
N ARG A 173 9.71 -0.81 -14.53
CA ARG A 173 8.50 -1.63 -14.70
C ARG A 173 7.80 -1.83 -13.36
N GLU A 174 6.52 -2.18 -13.38
CA GLU A 174 5.75 -2.53 -12.18
C GLU A 174 6.34 -3.74 -11.42
N THR A 175 6.98 -4.65 -12.13
CA THR A 175 7.66 -5.82 -11.55
C THR A 175 8.99 -5.48 -10.87
N ASP A 176 9.57 -4.32 -11.17
CA ASP A 176 10.82 -3.88 -10.57
C ASP A 176 10.54 -3.20 -9.22
N THR A 177 11.45 -3.33 -8.28
CA THR A 177 11.31 -2.71 -6.97
C THR A 177 12.16 -1.45 -6.89
N VAL A 178 11.54 -0.32 -6.50
CA VAL A 178 12.24 0.90 -6.09
C VAL A 178 12.05 1.06 -4.59
N ALA A 179 13.13 1.35 -3.85
CA ALA A 179 13.08 1.55 -2.40
C ALA A 179 13.97 2.71 -1.97
N ARG A 180 13.68 3.29 -0.79
CA ARG A 180 14.53 4.28 -0.13
C ARG A 180 15.09 3.70 1.16
N LEU A 181 16.42 3.71 1.31
CA LEU A 181 17.07 3.13 2.48
C LEU A 181 17.25 4.12 3.63
N GLY A 182 17.21 5.41 3.34
CA GLY A 182 17.34 6.52 4.26
C GLY A 182 18.12 7.67 3.64
N GLY A 183 18.00 8.88 4.17
CA GLY A 183 18.69 10.04 3.61
C GLY A 183 18.38 10.24 2.12
N ASP A 184 19.43 10.31 1.32
CA ASP A 184 19.44 10.41 -0.15
C ASP A 184 19.73 9.08 -0.88
N GLU A 185 19.74 7.95 -0.14
CA GLU A 185 20.03 6.63 -0.67
C GLU A 185 18.77 5.94 -1.21
N PHE A 186 18.79 5.60 -2.50
CA PHE A 186 17.75 4.81 -3.16
C PHE A 186 18.33 3.51 -3.70
N VAL A 187 17.47 2.52 -3.86
CA VAL A 187 17.83 1.25 -4.52
C VAL A 187 16.76 0.88 -5.53
N VAL A 188 17.21 0.22 -6.60
CA VAL A 188 16.34 -0.35 -7.62
C VAL A 188 16.74 -1.81 -7.82
N VAL A 189 15.76 -2.72 -7.78
CA VAL A 189 15.92 -4.13 -8.11
C VAL A 189 15.23 -4.39 -9.44
N LEU A 190 15.99 -4.80 -10.43
CA LEU A 190 15.47 -5.27 -11.72
C LEU A 190 15.37 -6.79 -11.66
N GLU A 191 14.19 -7.31 -11.97
CA GLU A 191 13.92 -8.75 -11.97
C GLU A 191 13.83 -9.31 -13.40
N SER A 192 14.01 -10.61 -13.52
CA SER A 192 13.79 -11.36 -14.77
C SER A 192 14.52 -10.77 -15.97
N LEU A 193 15.82 -10.46 -15.79
CA LEU A 193 16.71 -10.10 -16.89
C LEU A 193 17.11 -11.37 -17.67
N ASP A 194 17.76 -11.17 -18.83
CA ASP A 194 18.26 -12.25 -19.67
C ASP A 194 19.14 -13.25 -18.90
N GLU A 195 19.14 -14.52 -19.33
CA GLU A 195 19.99 -15.56 -18.73
C GLU A 195 21.49 -15.30 -18.92
N GLY A 196 21.87 -14.68 -20.05
CA GLY A 196 23.25 -14.33 -20.37
C GLY A 196 23.77 -13.12 -19.57
N ARG A 197 24.88 -13.26 -18.85
CA ARG A 197 25.49 -12.19 -18.05
C ARG A 197 25.70 -10.89 -18.83
N ALA A 198 26.24 -10.99 -20.05
CA ALA A 198 26.52 -9.82 -20.89
C ALA A 198 25.23 -9.09 -21.31
N ALA A 199 24.19 -9.84 -21.68
CA ALA A 199 22.89 -9.28 -22.05
C ALA A 199 22.21 -8.64 -20.86
N ALA A 200 22.22 -9.29 -19.69
CA ALA A 200 21.69 -8.75 -18.43
C ALA A 200 22.44 -7.47 -18.02
N ALA A 201 23.77 -7.46 -18.10
CA ALA A 201 24.59 -6.27 -17.81
C ALA A 201 24.26 -5.10 -18.75
N ALA A 202 24.13 -5.37 -20.05
CA ALA A 202 23.75 -4.35 -21.02
C ALA A 202 22.34 -3.81 -20.78
N HIS A 203 21.39 -4.67 -20.39
CA HIS A 203 20.03 -4.26 -20.03
C HIS A 203 20.03 -3.38 -18.78
N ALA A 204 20.68 -3.83 -17.70
CA ALA A 204 20.81 -3.05 -16.48
C ALA A 204 21.48 -1.68 -16.74
N GLY A 205 22.54 -1.65 -17.57
CA GLY A 205 23.20 -0.42 -17.96
C GLY A 205 22.28 0.56 -18.69
N ARG A 206 21.41 0.07 -19.60
CA ARG A 206 20.42 0.94 -20.28
C ARG A 206 19.38 1.51 -19.29
N VAL A 207 18.93 0.69 -18.34
CA VAL A 207 17.99 1.17 -17.31
C VAL A 207 18.66 2.20 -16.41
N ALA A 208 19.89 1.95 -15.96
CA ALA A 208 20.64 2.90 -15.15
C ALA A 208 20.83 4.24 -15.87
N GLU A 209 21.16 4.22 -17.17
CA GLU A 209 21.28 5.47 -17.95
C GLU A 209 19.94 6.20 -18.06
N LYS A 210 18.83 5.48 -18.32
CA LYS A 210 17.49 6.06 -18.32
C LYS A 210 17.15 6.71 -16.97
N LEU A 211 17.50 6.07 -15.85
CA LEU A 211 17.31 6.62 -14.51
C LEU A 211 18.16 7.88 -14.33
N ARG A 212 19.44 7.83 -14.70
CA ARG A 212 20.36 8.96 -14.61
C ARG A 212 19.85 10.18 -15.40
N GLU A 213 19.40 9.96 -16.64
CA GLU A 213 18.81 11.00 -17.47
C GLU A 213 17.52 11.59 -16.87
N ALA A 214 16.65 10.73 -16.31
CA ALA A 214 15.42 11.18 -15.67
C ALA A 214 15.68 12.02 -14.43
N LEU A 215 16.68 11.65 -13.64
CA LEU A 215 17.09 12.38 -12.44
C LEU A 215 17.83 13.68 -12.76
N ALA A 216 18.59 13.75 -13.86
CA ALA A 216 19.30 14.94 -14.28
C ALA A 216 18.38 16.07 -14.84
N ARG A 217 17.10 15.77 -15.13
CA ARG A 217 16.16 16.82 -15.56
C ARG A 217 15.91 17.83 -14.47
N PRO A 218 15.72 19.12 -14.79
CA PRO A 218 15.42 20.15 -13.80
C PRO A 218 14.25 19.75 -12.88
N TYR A 219 14.40 20.08 -11.61
CA TYR A 219 13.33 19.94 -10.60
C TYR A 219 12.72 21.32 -10.37
N LEU A 220 11.41 21.40 -10.52
CA LEU A 220 10.63 22.57 -10.13
C LEU A 220 10.03 22.28 -8.75
N LEU A 221 10.70 22.77 -7.71
CA LEU A 221 10.34 22.48 -6.32
C LEU A 221 9.50 23.63 -5.77
N VAL A 222 8.33 23.30 -5.23
CA VAL A 222 7.42 24.28 -4.60
C VAL A 222 7.27 23.90 -3.13
N LEU A 223 7.41 24.87 -2.24
CA LEU A 223 7.17 24.65 -0.82
C LEU A 223 5.67 24.33 -0.56
N PRO A 224 5.36 23.40 0.33
CA PRO A 224 3.97 23.05 0.69
C PRO A 224 3.16 24.23 1.24
N THR A 225 3.85 25.22 1.81
CA THR A 225 3.26 26.46 2.35
C THR A 225 2.94 27.50 1.29
N GLY A 226 3.19 27.22 0.01
CA GLY A 226 3.17 28.20 -1.07
C GLY A 226 4.45 29.05 -1.06
N GLY A 227 4.81 29.62 -2.18
CA GLY A 227 6.00 30.45 -2.30
C GLY A 227 6.61 30.43 -3.69
N ALA A 228 7.82 30.95 -3.83
CA ALA A 228 8.55 30.93 -5.08
C ALA A 228 8.94 29.50 -5.46
N GLU A 229 8.76 29.19 -6.73
CA GLU A 229 9.25 27.95 -7.34
C GLU A 229 10.78 28.03 -7.44
N VAL A 230 11.44 26.97 -6.94
CA VAL A 230 12.91 26.87 -7.00
C VAL A 230 13.26 25.84 -8.08
N SER A 231 14.00 26.28 -9.10
CA SER A 231 14.58 25.35 -10.07
C SER A 231 15.88 24.79 -9.51
N HIS A 232 15.97 23.48 -9.38
CA HIS A 232 17.15 22.77 -8.88
C HIS A 232 17.61 21.72 -9.88
N HIS A 233 18.91 21.50 -9.97
CA HIS A 233 19.53 20.44 -10.75
C HIS A 233 20.26 19.50 -9.80
N CYS A 234 19.97 18.22 -9.93
CA CYS A 234 20.61 17.15 -9.17
C CYS A 234 20.97 16.02 -10.14
N THR A 235 22.10 15.39 -9.92
CA THR A 235 22.50 14.15 -10.57
C THR A 235 22.50 13.01 -9.55
N ALA A 236 22.72 11.79 -10.00
CA ALA A 236 22.85 10.66 -9.11
C ALA A 236 24.01 9.76 -9.55
N SER A 237 24.76 9.30 -8.56
CA SER A 237 25.76 8.28 -8.72
C SER A 237 25.07 6.91 -8.62
N ILE A 238 25.28 6.01 -9.61
CA ILE A 238 24.60 4.71 -9.70
C ILE A 238 25.60 3.58 -9.75
N GLY A 239 25.63 2.72 -8.74
CA GLY A 239 26.36 1.46 -8.71
C GLY A 239 25.46 0.30 -9.09
N ILE A 240 25.93 -0.65 -9.95
CA ILE A 240 25.15 -1.78 -10.43
C ILE A 240 25.82 -3.07 -10.04
N SER A 241 25.09 -4.03 -9.50
CA SER A 241 25.51 -5.40 -9.23
C SER A 241 24.51 -6.39 -9.79
N LEU A 242 24.99 -7.40 -10.56
CA LEU A 242 24.14 -8.49 -11.05
C LEU A 242 24.01 -9.59 -9.99
N PHE A 243 22.90 -10.32 -10.04
CA PHE A 243 22.68 -11.52 -9.22
C PHE A 243 21.98 -12.63 -10.03
N ASN A 244 22.22 -13.88 -9.62
CA ASN A 244 21.54 -15.07 -10.10
C ASN A 244 21.44 -16.08 -8.95
N GLY A 245 20.41 -15.97 -8.12
CA GLY A 245 20.23 -16.80 -6.92
C GLY A 245 21.24 -16.53 -5.79
N HIS A 246 22.35 -15.90 -6.09
CA HIS A 246 23.39 -15.45 -5.16
C HIS A 246 24.08 -14.21 -5.73
N TRP A 247 24.85 -13.51 -4.88
CA TRP A 247 25.65 -12.38 -5.34
C TRP A 247 26.77 -12.84 -6.27
N GLU A 248 26.82 -12.26 -7.45
CA GLU A 248 27.99 -12.44 -8.32
C GLU A 248 29.03 -11.39 -7.94
N SER A 249 30.08 -11.80 -7.22
CA SER A 249 31.27 -10.97 -7.06
C SER A 249 31.95 -10.78 -8.42
N ARG A 250 32.52 -9.60 -8.63
CA ARG A 250 33.37 -9.30 -9.79
C ARG A 250 34.61 -10.13 -9.82
#